data_e05ccdbc980e89ba07738fea01a0a61b
#
_entry.id   e05ccdbc980e89ba07738fea01a0a61b
#
_cell.length_a   1.000
_cell.length_b   1.000
_cell.length_c   1.000
_cell.angle_alpha   90.00
_cell.angle_beta   90.00
_cell.angle_gamma   90.00
#
_symmetry.space_group_name_H-M   'P 1'
#
loop_
_entity.id
_entity.type
_entity.pdbx_description
1 polymer ?
#
loop_
_entity_poly.entity_id
_entity_poly.type
_entity_poly.pdbx_seq_one_letter_code
_entity_poly.pdbx_strand_id
1 'polypeptide(L)'
;MTISGCARPGRRGSVRLLALLACLVMAPGLSGCAAPLEAAGKVGRVLWDPSIPVGEPEDRPSTASLSLVADGDVNPNLVDEGTPLMFRVLQLRDDSMLMAADYGQMKDDLEEALGTNYLSHDDFTLLPGQFKVFQLKALEEDARYLGLVAYYAEPDRAQWKKVLRVESRGQDYHVLVHLRRHEAELKDES
;
A
#
# COMPACT_ATOMS: atom_id res chain seq x y z
N MET A 1 67.17 -76.25 20.56
CA MET A 1 67.66 -74.90 20.78
C MET A 1 66.60 -73.91 20.33
N THR A 2 65.97 -73.34 21.26
CA THR A 2 64.78 -72.45 21.29
C THR A 2 65.10 -71.08 20.89
N ILE A 3 64.25 -70.37 20.11
CA ILE A 3 64.02 -68.99 20.27
C ILE A 3 62.57 -68.61 19.87
N SER A 4 61.90 -68.11 20.90
CA SER A 4 60.57 -67.51 20.82
C SER A 4 60.52 -66.22 20.01
N GLY A 5 59.53 -66.09 19.16
CA GLY A 5 59.17 -64.82 18.49
C GLY A 5 57.85 -64.26 19.10
N CYS A 6 57.96 -63.15 19.77
CA CYS A 6 56.85 -62.41 20.36
C CYS A 6 56.11 -61.57 19.34
N ALA A 7 54.85 -61.87 19.10
CA ALA A 7 53.98 -61.07 18.24
C ALA A 7 53.35 -59.86 19.02
N ARG A 8 53.54 -58.63 18.53
CA ARG A 8 52.87 -57.43 19.08
C ARG A 8 51.49 -57.25 18.44
N PRO A 9 50.44 -56.98 19.22
CA PRO A 9 49.14 -56.73 18.70
C PRO A 9 49.03 -55.28 18.12
N GLY A 10 48.50 -55.19 16.93
CA GLY A 10 48.35 -53.96 16.16
C GLY A 10 47.37 -52.95 16.73
N ARG A 11 47.85 -51.75 16.87
CA ARG A 11 47.19 -50.55 17.37
C ARG A 11 46.26 -49.94 16.30
N ARG A 12 45.28 -50.72 15.75
CA ARG A 12 44.39 -50.27 14.69
C ARG A 12 42.96 -49.93 15.17
N GLY A 13 42.67 -50.12 16.47
CA GLY A 13 41.31 -49.83 17.03
C GLY A 13 41.08 -48.41 17.47
N SER A 14 42.13 -47.67 17.86
CA SER A 14 41.96 -46.36 18.52
C SER A 14 41.68 -45.21 17.53
N VAL A 15 42.15 -45.33 16.29
CA VAL A 15 41.96 -44.29 15.28
C VAL A 15 40.53 -44.24 14.72
N ARG A 16 39.86 -45.41 14.64
CA ARG A 16 38.47 -45.50 14.19
C ARG A 16 37.47 -45.02 15.25
N LEU A 17 37.78 -45.18 16.52
CA LEU A 17 36.95 -44.71 17.64
C LEU A 17 37.04 -43.19 17.82
N LEU A 18 38.21 -42.60 17.60
CA LEU A 18 38.44 -41.15 17.60
C LEU A 18 37.76 -40.46 16.44
N ALA A 19 37.74 -41.07 15.24
CA ALA A 19 37.06 -40.52 14.06
C ALA A 19 35.53 -40.53 14.23
N LEU A 20 34.93 -41.53 14.90
CA LEU A 20 33.51 -41.60 15.21
C LEU A 20 33.10 -40.61 16.32
N LEU A 21 33.96 -40.36 17.33
CA LEU A 21 33.70 -39.34 18.33
C LEU A 21 33.81 -37.91 17.78
N ALA A 22 34.71 -37.65 16.82
CA ALA A 22 34.83 -36.37 16.21
C ALA A 22 33.62 -36.02 15.31
N CYS A 23 32.95 -37.00 14.69
CA CYS A 23 31.73 -36.76 13.91
C CYS A 23 30.49 -36.52 14.82
N LEU A 24 30.49 -37.02 16.06
CA LEU A 24 29.33 -36.86 16.96
C LEU A 24 29.30 -35.53 17.70
N VAL A 25 30.44 -34.81 17.78
CA VAL A 25 30.53 -33.49 18.45
C VAL A 25 30.20 -32.32 17.49
N MET A 26 30.15 -32.55 16.15
CA MET A 26 29.81 -31.51 15.16
C MET A 26 28.30 -31.46 14.82
N ALA A 27 27.44 -32.24 15.49
CA ALA A 27 26.01 -32.33 15.16
C ALA A 27 25.01 -31.50 16.00
N PRO A 28 25.37 -30.59 16.92
CA PRO A 28 24.40 -29.70 17.54
C PRO A 28 24.55 -28.23 17.08
N GLY A 29 24.49 -27.98 15.78
CA GLY A 29 24.61 -26.61 15.26
C GLY A 29 23.64 -26.23 14.13
N LEU A 30 22.75 -27.16 13.73
CA LEU A 30 21.88 -26.94 12.55
C LEU A 30 20.37 -26.84 12.88
N SER A 31 20.02 -26.70 14.17
CA SER A 31 18.63 -26.48 14.57
C SER A 31 18.41 -25.04 15.03
N GLY A 32 18.68 -24.07 14.17
CA GLY A 32 18.40 -22.67 14.46
C GLY A 32 18.80 -21.78 13.33
N CYS A 33 17.93 -21.62 12.33
CA CYS A 33 17.77 -20.44 11.51
C CYS A 33 17.06 -20.80 10.19
N ALA A 34 15.76 -20.99 10.24
CA ALA A 34 14.95 -20.90 9.02
C ALA A 34 14.99 -19.46 8.43
N ALA A 35 15.29 -18.48 9.26
CA ALA A 35 15.38 -17.07 8.89
C ALA A 35 16.41 -16.73 7.79
N PRO A 36 17.66 -17.25 7.78
CA PRO A 36 18.62 -16.89 6.71
C PRO A 36 18.27 -17.48 5.35
N LEU A 37 17.49 -18.56 5.27
CA LEU A 37 17.11 -19.15 3.98
C LEU A 37 16.03 -18.32 3.27
N GLU A 38 15.10 -17.73 4.02
CA GLU A 38 14.10 -16.81 3.45
C GLU A 38 14.74 -15.51 2.98
N ALA A 39 15.68 -14.95 3.74
CA ALA A 39 16.43 -13.77 3.34
C ALA A 39 17.25 -14.03 2.05
N ALA A 40 17.91 -15.18 1.95
CA ALA A 40 18.65 -15.55 0.75
C ALA A 40 17.74 -15.75 -0.48
N GLY A 41 16.52 -16.28 -0.29
CA GLY A 41 15.51 -16.42 -1.33
C GLY A 41 14.99 -15.07 -1.83
N LYS A 42 14.77 -14.12 -0.94
CA LYS A 42 14.35 -12.73 -1.27
C LYS A 42 15.45 -11.99 -2.06
N VAL A 43 16.70 -12.07 -1.62
CA VAL A 43 17.83 -11.46 -2.32
C VAL A 43 18.03 -12.05 -3.72
N GLY A 44 17.91 -13.37 -3.88
CA GLY A 44 18.03 -14.03 -5.18
C GLY A 44 16.92 -13.59 -6.16
N ARG A 45 15.69 -13.37 -5.69
CA ARG A 45 14.59 -12.88 -6.53
C ARG A 45 14.79 -11.43 -6.98
N VAL A 46 15.28 -10.57 -6.09
CA VAL A 46 15.52 -9.14 -6.39
C VAL A 46 16.65 -8.97 -7.41
N LEU A 47 17.70 -9.82 -7.34
CA LEU A 47 18.77 -9.81 -8.34
C LEU A 47 18.32 -10.26 -9.74
N TRP A 48 17.25 -11.08 -9.81
CA TRP A 48 16.69 -11.56 -11.06
C TRP A 48 15.62 -10.62 -11.64
N ASP A 49 14.88 -9.96 -10.75
CA ASP A 49 13.86 -8.97 -11.12
C ASP A 49 13.93 -7.76 -10.16
N PRO A 50 14.64 -6.69 -10.55
CA PRO A 50 14.80 -5.49 -9.70
C PRO A 50 13.50 -4.70 -9.50
N SER A 51 12.39 -5.07 -10.13
CA SER A 51 11.08 -4.46 -9.92
C SER A 51 10.32 -5.03 -8.71
N ILE A 52 10.83 -6.12 -8.11
CA ILE A 52 10.22 -6.70 -6.91
C ILE A 52 10.45 -5.75 -5.72
N PRO A 53 9.39 -5.27 -5.07
CA PRO A 53 9.52 -4.39 -3.90
C PRO A 53 10.23 -5.15 -2.76
N VAL A 54 11.36 -4.59 -2.30
CA VAL A 54 12.12 -5.09 -1.15
C VAL A 54 11.73 -4.32 0.11
N GLY A 55 11.40 -5.02 1.17
CA GLY A 55 11.06 -4.47 2.47
C GLY A 55 9.96 -5.29 3.14
N GLU A 56 9.76 -5.07 4.42
CA GLU A 56 8.55 -5.57 5.09
C GLU A 56 7.33 -4.87 4.43
N PRO A 57 6.17 -5.55 4.30
CA PRO A 57 4.96 -4.94 3.73
C PRO A 57 4.62 -3.61 4.40
N GLU A 58 4.83 -3.50 5.70
CA GLU A 58 4.56 -2.33 6.54
C GLU A 58 5.44 -1.12 6.23
N ASP A 59 6.62 -1.33 5.61
CA ASP A 59 7.55 -0.26 5.26
C ASP A 59 7.29 0.35 3.87
N ARG A 60 6.45 -0.30 3.06
CA ARG A 60 6.15 0.19 1.70
C ARG A 60 5.14 1.33 1.75
N PRO A 61 5.26 2.35 0.88
CA PRO A 61 4.19 3.32 0.70
C PRO A 61 2.89 2.63 0.36
N SER A 62 1.79 3.06 0.97
CA SER A 62 0.46 2.60 0.60
C SER A 62 0.11 3.04 -0.82
N THR A 63 -0.68 2.23 -1.51
CA THR A 63 -1.22 2.55 -2.83
C THR A 63 -2.74 2.63 -2.77
N ALA A 64 -3.37 3.31 -3.75
CA ALA A 64 -4.82 3.29 -3.85
C ALA A 64 -5.26 3.13 -5.31
N SER A 65 -6.21 2.23 -5.51
CA SER A 65 -6.95 2.07 -6.76
C SER A 65 -8.30 2.77 -6.61
N LEU A 66 -8.58 3.73 -7.48
CA LEU A 66 -9.82 4.48 -7.46
C LEU A 66 -10.79 3.93 -8.51
N SER A 67 -11.94 3.44 -8.08
CA SER A 67 -13.10 3.16 -8.93
C SER A 67 -13.97 4.40 -8.99
N LEU A 68 -13.97 5.09 -10.13
CA LEU A 68 -14.67 6.35 -10.34
C LEU A 68 -15.97 6.09 -11.09
N VAL A 69 -17.10 6.36 -10.47
CA VAL A 69 -18.45 6.11 -11.00
C VAL A 69 -19.29 7.37 -10.96
N ALA A 70 -19.99 7.69 -12.04
CA ALA A 70 -21.00 8.74 -12.08
C ALA A 70 -22.35 8.16 -12.48
N ASP A 71 -23.40 8.50 -11.74
CA ASP A 71 -24.76 8.16 -12.11
C ASP A 71 -25.19 8.89 -13.39
N GLY A 72 -26.20 8.36 -14.09
CA GLY A 72 -26.69 8.95 -15.34
C GLY A 72 -27.34 10.35 -15.17
N ASP A 73 -27.78 10.67 -13.95
CA ASP A 73 -28.39 11.95 -13.57
C ASP A 73 -27.49 12.81 -12.68
N VAL A 74 -26.16 12.54 -12.65
CA VAL A 74 -25.17 13.31 -11.87
C VAL A 74 -25.19 14.79 -12.27
N ASN A 75 -25.11 15.68 -11.26
CA ASN A 75 -24.99 17.12 -11.46
C ASN A 75 -26.03 17.69 -12.46
N PRO A 76 -27.34 17.58 -12.22
CA PRO A 76 -28.37 17.88 -13.19
C PRO A 76 -28.41 19.37 -13.55
N ASN A 77 -28.76 19.66 -14.80
CA ASN A 77 -29.03 21.00 -15.29
C ASN A 77 -30.47 21.44 -14.99
N LEU A 78 -30.86 22.62 -15.44
CA LEU A 78 -32.20 23.19 -15.20
C LEU A 78 -33.36 22.41 -15.85
N VAL A 79 -33.06 21.53 -16.82
CA VAL A 79 -34.06 20.65 -17.47
C VAL A 79 -33.93 19.19 -16.98
N ASP A 80 -33.26 19.00 -15.83
CA ASP A 80 -33.15 17.72 -15.13
C ASP A 80 -32.31 16.66 -15.85
N GLU A 81 -31.43 17.09 -16.75
CA GLU A 81 -30.48 16.20 -17.43
C GLU A 81 -29.14 16.21 -16.72
N GLY A 82 -28.53 15.02 -16.57
CA GLY A 82 -27.19 14.90 -16.01
C GLY A 82 -26.14 15.65 -16.83
N THR A 83 -25.18 16.28 -16.17
CA THR A 83 -24.08 17.00 -16.82
C THR A 83 -22.72 16.53 -16.32
N PRO A 84 -21.62 16.77 -17.07
CA PRO A 84 -20.29 16.44 -16.60
C PRO A 84 -19.99 17.07 -15.24
N LEU A 85 -19.39 16.27 -14.35
CA LEU A 85 -18.99 16.71 -13.02
C LEU A 85 -17.48 16.66 -12.88
N MET A 86 -16.87 17.81 -12.60
CA MET A 86 -15.47 17.90 -12.21
C MET A 86 -15.35 17.64 -10.71
N PHE A 87 -14.30 16.93 -10.32
CA PHE A 87 -13.97 16.66 -8.92
C PHE A 87 -12.49 16.47 -8.74
N ARG A 88 -12.03 16.59 -7.49
CA ARG A 88 -10.65 16.38 -7.06
C ARG A 88 -10.58 15.30 -6.00
N VAL A 89 -9.59 14.45 -6.11
CA VAL A 89 -9.18 13.54 -5.03
C VAL A 89 -7.89 14.08 -4.44
N LEU A 90 -7.94 14.36 -3.14
CA LEU A 90 -6.91 15.05 -2.37
C LEU A 90 -6.17 14.06 -1.47
N GLN A 91 -4.89 14.32 -1.23
CA GLN A 91 -4.15 13.72 -0.13
C GLN A 91 -3.91 14.77 0.93
N LEU A 92 -4.27 14.46 2.19
CA LEU A 92 -4.27 15.42 3.29
C LEU A 92 -3.56 14.85 4.53
N ARG A 93 -2.87 15.75 5.27
CA ARG A 93 -2.35 15.44 6.61
C ARG A 93 -3.44 15.36 7.65
N ASP A 94 -4.45 16.23 7.53
CA ASP A 94 -5.58 16.34 8.46
C ASP A 94 -6.81 16.83 7.69
N ASP A 95 -7.98 16.41 8.09
CA ASP A 95 -9.24 16.69 7.40
C ASP A 95 -9.94 17.98 7.86
N SER A 96 -9.49 18.59 8.97
CA SER A 96 -10.17 19.70 9.63
C SER A 96 -10.38 20.91 8.73
N MET A 97 -9.36 21.30 7.94
CA MET A 97 -9.48 22.44 7.03
C MET A 97 -10.44 22.14 5.89
N LEU A 98 -10.41 20.93 5.30
CA LEU A 98 -11.39 20.55 4.28
C LEU A 98 -12.80 20.57 4.83
N MET A 99 -13.02 20.01 6.04
CA MET A 99 -14.35 19.97 6.65
C MET A 99 -14.86 21.35 7.03
N ALA A 100 -13.98 22.29 7.39
CA ALA A 100 -14.34 23.66 7.74
C ALA A 100 -14.52 24.58 6.52
N ALA A 101 -13.82 24.33 5.40
CA ALA A 101 -13.84 25.16 4.21
C ALA A 101 -15.23 25.25 3.57
N ASP A 102 -15.57 26.41 3.04
CA ASP A 102 -16.76 26.59 2.19
C ASP A 102 -16.46 26.24 0.72
N TYR A 103 -17.52 26.12 -0.07
CA TYR A 103 -17.42 25.73 -1.48
C TYR A 103 -16.64 26.73 -2.33
N GLY A 104 -16.81 28.03 -2.09
CA GLY A 104 -16.12 29.10 -2.80
C GLY A 104 -14.62 29.01 -2.60
N GLN A 105 -14.17 28.90 -1.34
CA GLN A 105 -12.76 28.74 -1.00
C GLN A 105 -12.13 27.54 -1.73
N MET A 106 -12.81 26.39 -1.71
CA MET A 106 -12.31 25.18 -2.37
C MET A 106 -12.28 25.26 -3.89
N LYS A 107 -13.11 26.12 -4.48
CA LYS A 107 -13.15 26.37 -5.93
C LYS A 107 -12.11 27.40 -6.38
N ASP A 108 -11.94 28.46 -5.64
CA ASP A 108 -11.10 29.60 -6.02
C ASP A 108 -9.61 29.32 -5.77
N ASP A 109 -9.24 28.89 -4.57
CA ASP A 109 -7.87 28.49 -4.24
C ASP A 109 -7.86 27.38 -3.18
N LEU A 110 -7.88 26.15 -3.63
CA LEU A 110 -7.90 24.95 -2.81
C LEU A 110 -6.65 24.83 -1.91
N GLU A 111 -5.48 25.19 -2.43
CA GLU A 111 -4.23 25.06 -1.70
C GLU A 111 -4.16 26.08 -0.57
N GLU A 112 -4.61 27.33 -0.81
CA GLU A 112 -4.71 28.34 0.24
C GLU A 112 -5.75 27.95 1.29
N ALA A 113 -6.93 27.43 0.88
CA ALA A 113 -7.99 27.03 1.77
C ALA A 113 -7.59 25.87 2.70
N LEU A 114 -6.78 24.92 2.22
CA LEU A 114 -6.30 23.78 2.99
C LEU A 114 -4.99 24.03 3.74
N GLY A 115 -4.20 25.00 3.28
CA GLY A 115 -2.94 25.39 3.89
C GLY A 115 -1.99 24.22 4.12
N THR A 116 -1.46 24.09 5.35
CA THR A 116 -0.49 23.03 5.70
C THR A 116 -1.07 21.62 5.71
N ASN A 117 -2.39 21.46 5.66
CA ASN A 117 -3.03 20.13 5.59
C ASN A 117 -3.03 19.55 4.18
N TYR A 118 -2.85 20.39 3.18
CA TYR A 118 -2.74 19.97 1.78
C TYR A 118 -1.40 19.28 1.51
N LEU A 119 -1.44 18.19 0.74
CA LEU A 119 -0.25 17.48 0.23
C LEU A 119 -0.24 17.48 -1.30
N SER A 120 -1.27 16.90 -1.89
CA SER A 120 -1.41 16.79 -3.35
C SER A 120 -2.87 16.55 -3.74
N HIS A 121 -3.17 16.66 -5.03
CA HIS A 121 -4.46 16.26 -5.58
C HIS A 121 -4.34 15.77 -7.04
N ASP A 122 -5.36 15.03 -7.45
CA ASP A 122 -5.61 14.66 -8.85
C ASP A 122 -6.96 15.23 -9.29
N ASP A 123 -7.00 15.83 -10.50
CA ASP A 123 -8.19 16.38 -11.12
C ASP A 123 -8.87 15.35 -12.02
N PHE A 124 -10.19 15.25 -11.90
CA PHE A 124 -11.00 14.34 -12.69
C PHE A 124 -12.25 15.03 -13.24
N THR A 125 -12.74 14.52 -14.37
CA THR A 125 -14.07 14.82 -14.88
C THR A 125 -14.72 13.52 -15.33
N LEU A 126 -15.96 13.28 -14.90
CA LEU A 126 -16.79 12.19 -15.38
C LEU A 126 -18.02 12.73 -16.11
N LEU A 127 -18.38 12.06 -17.20
CA LEU A 127 -19.65 12.24 -17.88
C LEU A 127 -20.74 11.45 -17.15
N PRO A 128 -22.03 11.83 -17.29
CA PRO A 128 -23.13 11.04 -16.76
C PRO A 128 -23.08 9.58 -17.23
N GLY A 129 -23.22 8.65 -16.28
CA GLY A 129 -23.12 7.20 -16.51
C GLY A 129 -21.72 6.67 -16.78
N GLN A 130 -20.68 7.47 -16.62
CA GLN A 130 -19.32 7.06 -16.90
C GLN A 130 -18.70 6.30 -15.71
N PHE A 131 -17.88 5.28 -16.05
CA PHE A 131 -17.02 4.54 -15.15
C PHE A 131 -15.56 4.65 -15.61
N LYS A 132 -14.62 4.83 -14.66
CA LYS A 132 -13.18 4.78 -14.89
C LYS A 132 -12.47 4.13 -13.71
N VAL A 133 -11.33 3.49 -13.95
CA VAL A 133 -10.41 3.06 -12.91
C VAL A 133 -9.13 3.89 -13.03
N PHE A 134 -8.65 4.37 -11.90
CA PHE A 134 -7.41 5.14 -11.80
C PHE A 134 -6.53 4.58 -10.68
N GLN A 135 -5.23 4.48 -10.93
CA GLN A 135 -4.25 4.02 -9.95
C GLN A 135 -3.47 5.21 -9.40
N LEU A 136 -3.64 5.51 -8.13
CA LEU A 136 -2.71 6.37 -7.41
C LEU A 136 -1.39 5.61 -7.24
N LYS A 137 -0.28 6.22 -7.62
CA LYS A 137 1.04 5.58 -7.59
C LYS A 137 1.45 5.17 -6.18
N ALA A 138 1.48 6.13 -5.30
CA ALA A 138 1.77 5.94 -3.88
C ALA A 138 1.08 7.07 -3.12
N LEU A 139 0.68 6.81 -1.88
CA LEU A 139 0.26 7.87 -1.00
C LEU A 139 1.48 8.66 -0.52
N GLU A 140 1.30 9.97 -0.34
CA GLU A 140 2.30 10.83 0.27
C GLU A 140 2.64 10.33 1.69
N GLU A 141 3.89 10.47 2.11
CA GLU A 141 4.37 9.92 3.39
C GLU A 141 3.57 10.42 4.60
N ASP A 142 3.15 11.68 4.54
CA ASP A 142 2.37 12.33 5.59
C ASP A 142 0.85 12.20 5.39
N ALA A 143 0.38 11.50 4.36
CA ALA A 143 -1.05 11.34 4.11
C ALA A 143 -1.73 10.55 5.24
N ARG A 144 -2.82 11.11 5.76
CA ARG A 144 -3.69 10.50 6.78
C ARG A 144 -5.15 10.43 6.32
N TYR A 145 -5.49 11.21 5.29
CA TYR A 145 -6.81 11.24 4.72
C TYR A 145 -6.75 11.36 3.21
N LEU A 146 -7.68 10.68 2.53
CA LEU A 146 -8.09 11.02 1.18
C LEU A 146 -9.31 11.93 1.28
N GLY A 147 -9.28 13.05 0.59
CA GLY A 147 -10.39 13.98 0.47
C GLY A 147 -11.03 13.89 -0.91
N LEU A 148 -12.32 14.11 -0.98
CA LEU A 148 -13.07 14.26 -2.23
C LEU A 148 -13.75 15.62 -2.23
N VAL A 149 -13.56 16.40 -3.30
CA VAL A 149 -14.25 17.67 -3.56
C VAL A 149 -14.88 17.60 -4.94
N ALA A 150 -16.20 17.67 -5.03
CA ALA A 150 -16.93 17.61 -6.28
C ALA A 150 -17.62 18.96 -6.56
N TYR A 151 -17.45 19.47 -7.77
CA TYR A 151 -17.86 20.83 -8.15
C TYR A 151 -19.26 20.85 -8.78
N TYR A 152 -20.27 20.52 -7.96
CA TYR A 152 -21.68 20.55 -8.36
C TYR A 152 -22.14 21.96 -8.76
N ALA A 153 -23.04 22.04 -9.72
CA ALA A 153 -23.67 23.31 -10.15
C ALA A 153 -24.50 23.94 -9.04
N GLU A 154 -25.14 23.13 -8.19
CA GLU A 154 -25.94 23.54 -7.04
C GLU A 154 -25.31 23.07 -5.71
N PRO A 155 -24.22 23.69 -5.23
CA PRO A 155 -23.47 23.23 -4.07
C PRO A 155 -24.27 23.26 -2.77
N ASP A 156 -25.22 24.20 -2.62
CA ASP A 156 -26.07 24.32 -1.44
C ASP A 156 -27.03 23.13 -1.26
N ARG A 157 -27.28 22.39 -2.35
CA ARG A 157 -28.14 21.19 -2.36
C ARG A 157 -27.35 19.90 -2.41
N ALA A 158 -26.02 19.99 -2.50
CA ALA A 158 -25.16 18.82 -2.70
C ALA A 158 -24.27 18.54 -1.50
N GLN A 159 -24.03 17.25 -1.27
CA GLN A 159 -22.93 16.79 -0.41
C GLN A 159 -21.67 16.69 -1.27
N TRP A 160 -20.98 17.81 -1.42
CA TRP A 160 -19.91 17.97 -2.39
C TRP A 160 -18.52 17.63 -1.86
N LYS A 161 -18.35 17.34 -0.57
CA LYS A 161 -17.07 16.96 0.05
C LYS A 161 -17.20 15.73 0.95
N LYS A 162 -16.18 14.90 0.95
CA LYS A 162 -16.04 13.71 1.81
C LYS A 162 -14.59 13.51 2.18
N VAL A 163 -14.36 12.77 3.26
CA VAL A 163 -13.04 12.32 3.68
C VAL A 163 -13.05 10.83 4.02
N LEU A 164 -11.94 10.19 3.77
CA LEU A 164 -11.65 8.80 4.12
C LEU A 164 -10.31 8.76 4.83
N ARG A 165 -10.26 8.18 6.03
CA ARG A 165 -9.01 8.00 6.75
C ARG A 165 -8.18 6.90 6.09
N VAL A 166 -6.87 7.15 5.93
CA VAL A 166 -5.92 6.21 5.34
C VAL A 166 -4.62 6.19 6.14
N GLU A 167 -3.84 5.16 5.92
CA GLU A 167 -2.47 5.04 6.40
C GLU A 167 -1.50 5.14 5.22
N SER A 168 -0.46 5.96 5.35
CA SER A 168 0.48 6.21 4.24
C SER A 168 1.39 5.04 3.93
N ARG A 169 1.43 4.01 4.79
CA ARG A 169 2.31 2.84 4.64
C ARG A 169 1.58 1.53 4.86
N GLY A 170 2.01 0.50 4.13
CA GLY A 170 1.66 -0.89 4.36
C GLY A 170 0.31 -1.34 3.81
N GLN A 171 -0.47 -0.45 3.17
CA GLN A 171 -1.83 -0.76 2.73
C GLN A 171 -2.00 -0.62 1.21
N ASP A 172 -2.90 -1.43 0.66
CA ASP A 172 -3.37 -1.33 -0.73
C ASP A 172 -4.88 -1.09 -0.69
N TYR A 173 -5.30 0.18 -0.89
CA TYR A 173 -6.69 0.59 -0.82
C TYR A 173 -7.43 0.40 -2.14
N HIS A 174 -8.70 -0.02 -2.05
CA HIS A 174 -9.66 -0.03 -3.15
C HIS A 174 -10.77 0.97 -2.85
N VAL A 175 -10.63 2.19 -3.38
CA VAL A 175 -11.51 3.31 -3.04
C VAL A 175 -12.54 3.52 -4.12
N LEU A 176 -13.81 3.51 -3.73
CA LEU A 176 -14.94 3.91 -4.58
C LEU A 176 -15.18 5.41 -4.43
N VAL A 177 -15.13 6.13 -5.54
CA VAL A 177 -15.67 7.48 -5.71
C VAL A 177 -16.97 7.36 -6.50
N HIS A 178 -18.11 7.55 -5.85
CA HIS A 178 -19.42 7.46 -6.49
C HIS A 178 -20.09 8.83 -6.48
N LEU A 179 -20.28 9.37 -7.68
CA LEU A 179 -20.88 10.68 -7.92
C LEU A 179 -22.34 10.49 -8.31
N ARG A 180 -23.21 10.83 -7.38
CA ARG A 180 -24.65 10.77 -7.55
C ARG A 180 -25.20 12.15 -7.91
N ARG A 181 -26.50 12.20 -8.09
CA ARG A 181 -27.23 13.42 -8.48
C ARG A 181 -26.79 14.67 -7.69
N HIS A 182 -26.75 14.57 -6.36
CA HIS A 182 -26.38 15.66 -5.44
C HIS A 182 -25.49 15.17 -4.30
N GLU A 183 -24.80 14.06 -4.45
CA GLU A 183 -23.93 13.50 -3.43
C GLU A 183 -22.66 12.93 -4.04
N ALA A 184 -21.53 13.30 -3.46
CA ALA A 184 -20.25 12.67 -3.72
C ALA A 184 -19.93 11.72 -2.57
N GLU A 185 -19.79 10.43 -2.87
CA GLU A 185 -19.41 9.39 -1.90
C GLU A 185 -17.94 9.02 -2.09
N LEU A 186 -17.28 8.76 -0.97
CA LEU A 186 -15.90 8.23 -0.92
C LEU A 186 -15.89 7.10 0.09
N LYS A 187 -15.59 5.87 -0.36
CA LYS A 187 -15.61 4.66 0.47
C LYS A 187 -14.41 3.79 0.19
N ASP A 188 -13.90 3.14 1.23
CA ASP A 188 -12.95 2.03 1.11
C ASP A 188 -13.74 0.73 0.94
N GLU A 189 -13.35 -0.08 -0.05
CA GLU A 189 -13.96 -1.37 -0.37
C GLU A 189 -12.97 -2.53 -0.16
N SER A 190 -11.85 -2.27 0.58
CA SER A 190 -10.83 -3.27 0.88
C SER A 190 -11.28 -4.32 1.88
#